data_186b9dca33d259a51589eab559322256
#
_entry.id   186b9dca33d259a51589eab559322256
#
_cell.length_a   1.000
_cell.length_b   1.000
_cell.length_c   1.000
_cell.angle_alpha   90.00
_cell.angle_beta   90.00
_cell.angle_gamma   90.00
#
_symmetry.space_group_name_H-M   'P 1'
#
loop_
_entity.id
_entity.type
_entity.pdbx_description
1 polymer ?
#
loop_
_entity_poly.entity_id
_entity_poly.type
_entity_poly.pdbx_seq_one_letter_code
_entity_poly.pdbx_strand_id
1 'polypeptide(L)'
;MHVGELIVGRYELEELVGEGGMSSVYRAYDTVLDRRVAIKVLHEHFSRDPEYVERFRREARAIARLAHPNVVTVIDRGEWEGRQFIVFEHVAGENLKAVI
;
A
#
# COMPACT_ATOMS: atom_id res chain seq x y z
N MET A 1 -12.17 -2.78 -2.21
CA MET A 1 -11.12 -3.80 -2.34
C MET A 1 -11.34 -4.91 -1.33
N HIS A 2 -11.11 -6.13 -1.73
CA HIS A 2 -11.30 -7.28 -0.88
C HIS A 2 -10.31 -8.39 -1.23
N VAL A 3 -10.11 -9.31 -0.31
CA VAL A 3 -9.21 -10.46 -0.48
C VAL A 3 -9.62 -11.27 -1.71
N GLY A 4 -8.64 -11.68 -2.51
CA GLY A 4 -8.83 -12.38 -3.77
C GLY A 4 -8.87 -11.48 -5.00
N GLU A 5 -9.01 -10.18 -4.81
CA GLU A 5 -9.06 -9.22 -5.91
C GLU A 5 -7.67 -9.03 -6.52
N LEU A 6 -7.61 -8.90 -7.85
CA LEU A 6 -6.37 -8.64 -8.59
C LEU A 6 -6.34 -7.16 -8.97
N ILE A 7 -5.47 -6.39 -8.31
CA ILE A 7 -5.36 -4.96 -8.49
C ILE A 7 -4.43 -4.64 -9.66
N VAL A 8 -4.88 -3.77 -10.56
CA VAL A 8 -4.20 -3.34 -11.80
C VAL A 8 -3.63 -4.51 -12.62
N GLY A 9 -4.28 -5.67 -12.52
CA GLY A 9 -3.86 -6.87 -13.23
C GLY A 9 -2.55 -7.47 -12.74
N ARG A 10 -2.08 -7.06 -11.58
CA ARG A 10 -0.75 -7.44 -11.09
C ARG A 10 -0.73 -7.95 -9.64
N TYR A 11 -1.38 -7.22 -8.72
CA TYR A 11 -1.29 -7.53 -7.28
C TYR A 11 -2.53 -8.26 -6.80
N GLU A 12 -2.36 -9.50 -6.36
CA GLU A 12 -3.45 -10.29 -5.79
C GLU A 12 -3.50 -10.08 -4.28
N LEU A 13 -4.62 -9.55 -3.78
CA LEU A 13 -4.80 -9.32 -2.35
C LEU A 13 -5.02 -10.63 -1.62
N GLU A 14 -4.18 -10.92 -0.63
CA GLU A 14 -4.23 -12.18 0.11
C GLU A 14 -4.81 -12.04 1.51
N GLU A 15 -4.53 -10.94 2.19
CA GLU A 15 -4.94 -10.77 3.58
C GLU A 15 -5.02 -9.29 3.94
N LEU A 16 -6.06 -8.91 4.69
CA LEU A 16 -6.14 -7.61 5.31
C LEU A 16 -5.29 -7.66 6.58
N VAL A 17 -4.19 -6.91 6.60
CA VAL A 17 -3.23 -6.90 7.70
C VAL A 17 -3.57 -5.86 8.75
N GLY A 18 -4.08 -4.73 8.33
CA GLY A 18 -4.43 -3.65 9.24
C GLY A 18 -5.41 -2.67 8.62
N GLU A 19 -6.14 -1.97 9.47
CA GLU A 19 -7.13 -0.99 9.05
C GLU A 19 -7.09 0.22 9.98
N GLY A 20 -6.86 1.40 9.40
CA GLY A 20 -6.91 2.67 10.10
C GLY A 20 -8.14 3.46 9.70
N GLY A 21 -8.25 4.70 10.21
CA GLY A 21 -9.38 5.58 9.91
C GLY A 21 -9.44 6.02 8.46
N MET A 22 -8.28 6.14 7.79
CA MET A 22 -8.19 6.67 6.43
C MET A 22 -7.75 5.64 5.41
N SER A 23 -7.05 4.59 5.83
CA SER A 23 -6.45 3.63 4.93
C SER A 23 -6.48 2.20 5.49
N SER A 24 -6.31 1.24 4.59
CA SER A 24 -6.18 -0.17 4.93
C SER A 24 -4.88 -0.70 4.34
N VAL A 25 -4.28 -1.70 4.99
CA VAL A 25 -3.06 -2.34 4.50
C VAL A 25 -3.35 -3.82 4.25
N TYR A 26 -3.01 -4.26 3.04
CA TYR A 26 -3.16 -5.65 2.63
C TYR A 26 -1.80 -6.28 2.37
N ARG A 27 -1.68 -7.55 2.73
CA ARG A 27 -0.61 -8.37 2.19
C ARG A 27 -1.07 -8.86 0.82
N ALA A 28 -0.20 -8.78 -0.18
CA ALA A 28 -0.53 -9.15 -1.55
C ALA A 28 0.62 -9.90 -2.22
N TYR A 29 0.31 -10.54 -3.32
CA TYR A 29 1.28 -11.22 -4.15
C TYR A 29 1.44 -10.47 -5.47
N ASP A 30 2.68 -10.09 -5.78
CA ASP A 30 3.04 -9.46 -7.06
C ASP A 30 3.23 -10.57 -8.09
N THR A 31 2.24 -10.72 -8.97
CA THR A 31 2.23 -11.80 -9.98
C THR A 31 3.22 -11.57 -11.12
N VAL A 32 3.75 -10.35 -11.27
CA VAL A 32 4.73 -10.03 -12.31
C VAL A 32 6.14 -10.42 -11.87
N LEU A 33 6.50 -10.09 -10.61
CA LEU A 33 7.83 -10.34 -10.08
C LEU A 33 7.89 -11.52 -9.10
N ASP A 34 6.78 -12.24 -8.93
CA ASP A 34 6.68 -13.42 -8.05
C ASP A 34 7.22 -13.16 -6.64
N ARG A 35 6.68 -12.12 -5.99
CA ARG A 35 7.09 -11.76 -4.62
C ARG A 35 5.92 -11.24 -3.80
N ARG A 36 6.04 -11.34 -2.48
CA ARG A 36 5.08 -10.74 -1.55
C ARG A 36 5.33 -9.25 -1.42
N VAL A 37 4.23 -8.50 -1.35
CA VAL A 37 4.26 -7.05 -1.16
C VAL A 37 3.19 -6.66 -0.14
N ALA A 38 3.29 -5.44 0.37
CA ALA A 38 2.24 -4.82 1.18
C ALA A 38 1.63 -3.68 0.36
N ILE A 39 0.31 -3.56 0.39
CA ILE A 39 -0.38 -2.49 -0.32
C ILE A 39 -1.20 -1.68 0.68
N LYS A 40 -0.89 -0.39 0.78
CA LYS A 40 -1.66 0.57 1.56
C LYS A 40 -2.64 1.26 0.63
N VAL A 41 -3.92 1.20 0.97
CA VAL A 41 -5.00 1.74 0.15
C VAL A 41 -5.69 2.86 0.90
N LEU A 42 -5.77 4.04 0.30
CA LEU A 42 -6.53 5.16 0.84
C LEU A 42 -8.03 4.87 0.60
N HIS A 43 -8.85 4.99 1.65
CA HIS A 43 -10.28 4.72 1.54
C HIS A 43 -10.93 5.64 0.51
N GLU A 44 -11.96 5.16 -0.17
CA GLU A 44 -12.60 5.85 -1.29
C GLU A 44 -13.00 7.28 -0.97
N HIS A 45 -13.59 7.50 0.20
CA HIS A 45 -13.99 8.83 0.64
C HIS A 45 -12.82 9.83 0.62
N PHE A 46 -11.67 9.43 1.13
CA PHE A 46 -10.48 10.29 1.19
C PHE A 46 -9.76 10.38 -0.15
N SER A 47 -9.91 9.39 -1.00
CA SER A 47 -9.31 9.39 -2.34
C SER A 47 -9.93 10.42 -3.28
N ARG A 48 -11.08 10.98 -2.92
CA ARG A 48 -11.74 12.04 -3.68
C ARG A 48 -11.30 13.44 -3.26
N ASP A 49 -10.59 13.55 -2.13
CA ASP A 49 -10.13 14.83 -1.60
C ASP A 49 -8.66 15.04 -1.94
N PRO A 50 -8.33 16.07 -2.79
CA PRO A 50 -6.95 16.31 -3.20
C PRO A 50 -5.98 16.52 -2.04
N GLU A 51 -6.44 17.09 -0.93
CA GLU A 51 -5.63 17.32 0.26
C GLU A 51 -5.17 16.00 0.90
N TYR A 52 -6.10 15.05 1.05
CA TYR A 52 -5.79 13.73 1.61
C TYR A 52 -4.91 12.91 0.66
N VAL A 53 -5.17 13.01 -0.64
CA VAL A 53 -4.36 12.33 -1.66
C VAL A 53 -2.92 12.85 -1.63
N GLU A 54 -2.73 14.17 -1.55
CA GLU A 54 -1.39 14.76 -1.49
C GLU A 54 -0.65 14.34 -0.20
N ARG A 55 -1.34 14.32 0.92
CA ARG A 55 -0.76 13.86 2.19
C ARG A 55 -0.34 12.40 2.09
N PHE A 56 -1.19 11.56 1.51
CA PHE A 56 -0.92 10.13 1.31
C PHE A 56 0.34 9.92 0.46
N ARG A 57 0.46 10.65 -0.65
CA ARG A 57 1.64 10.61 -1.53
C ARG A 57 2.89 11.13 -0.84
N ARG A 58 2.75 12.16 -0.01
CA ARG A 58 3.86 12.75 0.73
C ARG A 58 4.42 11.77 1.75
N GLU A 59 3.57 11.05 2.46
CA GLU A 59 4.00 10.01 3.39
C GLU A 59 4.78 8.92 2.68
N ALA A 60 4.34 8.50 1.50
CA ALA A 60 5.05 7.51 0.70
C ALA A 60 6.45 8.00 0.29
N ARG A 61 6.56 9.26 -0.13
CA ARG A 61 7.85 9.86 -0.49
C ARG A 61 8.79 9.94 0.72
N ALA A 62 8.26 10.27 1.89
CA ALA A 62 9.04 10.35 3.11
C ALA A 62 9.61 8.98 3.48
N ILE A 63 8.80 7.93 3.40
CA ILE A 63 9.24 6.56 3.68
C ILE A 63 10.31 6.13 2.67
N ALA A 64 10.12 6.44 1.39
CA ALA A 64 11.06 6.07 0.34
C ALA A 64 12.43 6.71 0.50
N ARG A 65 12.51 7.84 1.21
CA ARG A 65 13.77 8.57 1.44
C ARG A 65 14.55 8.07 2.65
N LEU A 66 13.93 7.27 3.50
CA LEU A 66 14.59 6.77 4.71
C LEU A 66 15.51 5.59 4.32
N ALA A 67 16.80 5.84 4.37
CA ALA A 67 17.81 4.82 4.07
C ALA A 67 18.12 3.99 5.33
N HIS A 68 17.12 3.32 5.86
CA HIS A 68 17.27 2.48 7.05
C HIS A 68 16.94 1.02 6.70
N PRO A 69 17.75 0.04 7.12
CA PRO A 69 17.58 -1.36 6.74
C PRO A 69 16.28 -2.00 7.22
N ASN A 70 15.62 -1.41 8.22
CA ASN A 70 14.37 -1.92 8.76
C ASN A 70 13.13 -1.19 8.23
N VAL A 71 13.30 -0.25 7.29
CA VAL A 71 12.18 0.48 6.70
C VAL A 71 11.78 -0.17 5.39
N VAL A 72 10.47 -0.37 5.19
CA VAL A 72 9.93 -0.89 3.94
C VAL A 72 10.12 0.12 2.82
N THR A 73 10.52 -0.38 1.65
CA THR A 73 10.76 0.44 0.48
C THR A 73 9.48 0.57 -0.34
N VAL A 74 9.15 1.79 -0.76
CA VAL A 74 8.05 2.02 -1.70
C VAL A 74 8.52 1.60 -3.09
N ILE A 75 7.79 0.69 -3.72
CA ILE A 75 8.16 0.17 -5.04
C ILE A 75 7.19 0.57 -6.15
N ASP A 76 5.98 0.98 -5.79
CA ASP A 76 4.99 1.37 -6.79
C ASP A 76 3.89 2.18 -6.12
N ARG A 77 3.10 2.89 -6.93
CA ARG A 77 1.87 3.54 -6.50
C ARG A 77 0.94 3.68 -7.69
N GLY A 78 -0.35 3.87 -7.42
CA GLY A 78 -1.31 4.07 -8.50
C GLY A 78 -2.71 4.33 -7.98
N GLU A 79 -3.66 4.16 -8.88
CA GLU A 79 -5.08 4.29 -8.59
C GLU A 79 -5.80 3.06 -9.12
N TRP A 80 -6.74 2.56 -8.33
CA TRP A 80 -7.57 1.42 -8.71
C TRP A 80 -8.99 1.62 -8.20
N GLU A 81 -9.94 1.62 -9.12
CA GLU A 81 -11.37 1.80 -8.82
C GLU A 81 -11.64 3.03 -7.94
N GLY A 82 -11.01 4.16 -8.27
CA GLY A 82 -11.20 5.42 -7.57
C GLY A 82 -10.44 5.54 -6.26
N ARG A 83 -9.58 4.58 -5.92
CA ARG A 83 -8.78 4.60 -4.69
C ARG A 83 -7.30 4.69 -5.00
N GLN A 84 -6.61 5.54 -4.24
CA GLN A 84 -5.16 5.65 -4.31
C GLN A 84 -4.52 4.50 -3.54
N PHE A 85 -3.44 3.93 -4.07
CA PHE A 85 -2.69 2.89 -3.36
C PHE A 85 -1.18 3.10 -3.47
N ILE A 86 -0.46 2.53 -2.52
CA ILE A 86 1.00 2.53 -2.48
C ILE A 86 1.44 1.09 -2.22
N VAL A 87 2.41 0.62 -2.99
CA VAL A 87 2.98 -0.72 -2.84
C VAL A 87 4.32 -0.63 -2.15
N PHE A 88 4.49 -1.42 -1.09
CA PHE A 88 5.72 -1.50 -0.32
C PHE A 88 6.33 -2.89 -0.46
N GLU A 89 7.64 -2.96 -0.42
CA GLU A 89 8.32 -4.23 -0.32
C GLU A 89 7.91 -4.93 0.98
N HIS A 90 7.51 -6.19 0.87
CA HIS A 90 7.18 -6.99 2.05
C HIS A 90 8.47 -7.50 2.67
N VAL A 91 8.81 -6.96 3.84
CA VAL A 91 9.98 -7.39 4.59
C VAL A 91 9.53 -8.37 5.67
N ALA A 92 9.64 -8.08 6.92
CA ALA A 92 9.13 -8.92 8.01
C ALA A 92 7.77 -8.39 8.48
N GLY A 93 6.94 -9.25 9.10
CA GLY A 93 5.60 -8.86 9.56
C GLY A 93 5.56 -7.63 10.45
N GLU A 94 6.60 -7.38 11.21
CA GLU A 94 6.70 -6.20 12.07
C GLU A 94 6.75 -4.90 11.29
N ASN A 95 7.34 -4.91 10.11
CA ASN A 95 7.48 -3.71 9.29
C ASN A 95 6.15 -3.27 8.68
N LEU A 96 5.20 -4.17 8.53
CA LEU A 96 3.88 -3.84 8.02
C LEU A 96 3.12 -2.92 8.98
N LYS A 97 3.37 -3.04 10.29
CA LYS A 97 2.72 -2.21 11.30
C LYS A 97 3.13 -0.74 11.19
N ALA A 98 4.33 -0.47 10.71
CA ALA A 98 4.82 0.90 10.53
C ALA A 98 4.12 1.62 9.36
N VAL A 99 3.47 0.88 8.47
CA VAL A 99 2.80 1.43 7.29
C VAL A 99 1.34 1.80 7.58
N ILE A 100 0.79 1.21 8.62
CA ILE A 100 -0.61 1.44 9.03
C ILE A 100 -0.76 2.81 9.67
#